data_5d6e39c2db7434e9b1b796053b93228a
#
_entry.id   5d6e39c2db7434e9b1b796053b93228a
#
_cell.length_a   1.000
_cell.length_b   1.000
_cell.length_c   1.000
_cell.angle_alpha   90.00
_cell.angle_beta   90.00
_cell.angle_gamma   90.00
#
_symmetry.space_group_name_H-M   'P 1'
#
loop_
_entity.id
_entity.type
_entity.pdbx_description
1 polymer ?
#
loop_
_entity_poly.entity_id
_entity_poly.type
_entity_poly.pdbx_seq_one_letter_code
_entity_poly.pdbx_strand_id
1 'polypeptide(L)'
;MKKLQILIVLFVMPLIAGETNVPVRVEGHFRNSAMGIDIVKQVKNIIMHSGKLHLATEADSTYILVEIKDTKIRALASAFAAAYALQLSGTHAPFYLDQHVDICTADSMDIIRAATVIGYQIKVLRGEYLKHVMHEPIE
;
A
#
# COMPACT_ATOMS: atom_id res chain seq x y z
N MET A 1 23.72 39.53 15.56
CA MET A 1 22.39 38.93 15.81
C MET A 1 21.66 38.46 14.58
N LYS A 2 21.80 39.08 13.42
CA LYS A 2 21.12 38.65 12.17
C LYS A 2 21.66 37.35 11.57
N LYS A 3 22.89 36.93 11.89
CA LYS A 3 23.50 35.68 11.36
C LYS A 3 23.02 34.39 12.04
N LEU A 4 22.49 34.50 13.27
CA LEU A 4 22.04 33.30 14.02
C LEU A 4 20.66 32.79 13.57
N GLN A 5 19.79 33.67 13.08
CA GLN A 5 18.44 33.33 12.65
C GLN A 5 18.44 32.56 11.32
N ILE A 6 19.42 32.82 10.42
CA ILE A 6 19.55 32.12 9.15
C ILE A 6 20.02 30.68 9.35
N LEU A 7 20.81 30.42 10.38
CA LEU A 7 21.31 29.06 10.67
C LEU A 7 20.21 28.13 11.18
N ILE A 8 19.20 28.63 11.88
CA ILE A 8 18.08 27.86 12.43
C ILE A 8 17.13 27.40 11.30
N VAL A 9 16.89 28.25 10.31
CA VAL A 9 16.01 27.92 9.16
C VAL A 9 16.63 26.85 8.26
N LEU A 10 17.94 26.84 8.10
CA LEU A 10 18.65 25.83 7.31
C LEU A 10 18.68 24.44 8.01
N PHE A 11 18.54 24.38 9.33
CA PHE A 11 18.53 23.12 10.08
C PHE A 11 17.18 22.42 10.10
N VAL A 12 16.08 23.13 9.90
CA VAL A 12 14.71 22.60 9.90
C VAL A 12 14.33 21.99 8.53
N MET A 13 14.89 22.51 7.43
CA MET A 13 14.61 22.03 6.07
C MET A 13 14.97 20.54 5.82
N PRO A 14 16.11 19.98 6.29
CA PRO A 14 16.42 18.57 6.07
C PRO A 14 15.51 17.62 6.83
N LEU A 15 14.91 18.02 7.95
CA LEU A 15 13.98 17.20 8.73
C LEU A 15 12.60 17.06 8.07
N ILE A 16 12.18 18.04 7.26
CA ILE A 16 10.90 18.01 6.53
C ILE A 16 11.01 17.20 5.23
N ALA A 17 12.20 17.13 4.63
CA ALA A 17 12.44 16.38 3.40
C ALA A 17 12.66 14.86 3.60
N GLY A 18 12.69 14.36 4.86
CA GLY A 18 13.17 13.03 5.20
C GLY A 18 12.20 11.86 5.10
N GLU A 19 10.91 12.09 4.86
CA GLU A 19 9.94 10.98 4.78
C GLU A 19 9.30 10.91 3.39
N THR A 20 9.80 9.99 2.56
CA THR A 20 9.22 9.71 1.27
C THR A 20 7.93 8.93 1.44
N ASN A 21 6.82 9.54 1.06
CA ASN A 21 5.51 8.94 1.05
C ASN A 21 5.34 8.10 -0.21
N VAL A 22 5.11 6.80 -0.05
CA VAL A 22 5.05 5.86 -1.16
C VAL A 22 3.61 5.71 -1.66
N PRO A 23 3.35 5.90 -2.96
CA PRO A 23 2.03 5.73 -3.54
C PRO A 23 1.65 4.25 -3.64
N VAL A 24 0.40 3.94 -3.28
CA VAL A 24 -0.18 2.60 -3.33
C VAL A 24 -1.51 2.64 -4.06
N ARG A 25 -1.66 1.82 -5.08
CA ARG A 25 -2.94 1.60 -5.77
C ARG A 25 -3.54 0.29 -5.33
N VAL A 26 -4.79 0.31 -4.88
CA VAL A 26 -5.53 -0.88 -4.46
C VAL A 26 -6.66 -1.11 -5.46
N GLU A 27 -6.64 -2.26 -6.11
CA GLU A 27 -7.64 -2.70 -7.07
C GLU A 27 -8.35 -3.97 -6.58
N GLY A 28 -9.67 -3.93 -6.59
CA GLY A 28 -10.50 -5.07 -6.24
C GLY A 28 -11.20 -5.64 -7.47
N HIS A 29 -11.13 -6.95 -7.64
CA HIS A 29 -11.79 -7.69 -8.70
C HIS A 29 -12.75 -8.71 -8.08
N PHE A 30 -13.97 -8.26 -7.79
CA PHE A 30 -14.98 -9.06 -7.08
C PHE A 30 -16.19 -9.32 -7.96
N ARG A 31 -16.71 -10.53 -7.89
CA ARG A 31 -18.01 -10.90 -8.44
C ARG A 31 -19.04 -10.90 -7.31
N ASN A 32 -19.68 -9.75 -7.08
CA ASN A 32 -20.77 -9.59 -6.09
C ASN A 32 -20.41 -9.97 -4.64
N SER A 33 -19.21 -9.61 -4.19
CA SER A 33 -18.77 -9.86 -2.82
C SER A 33 -18.71 -8.58 -2.01
N ALA A 34 -19.67 -8.40 -1.11
CA ALA A 34 -19.63 -7.32 -0.13
C ALA A 34 -18.37 -7.40 0.76
N MET A 35 -17.94 -8.62 1.09
CA MET A 35 -16.74 -8.87 1.89
C MET A 35 -15.47 -8.35 1.21
N GLY A 36 -15.29 -8.62 -0.08
CA GLY A 36 -14.14 -8.12 -0.83
C GLY A 36 -14.11 -6.60 -0.91
N ILE A 37 -15.25 -5.96 -1.09
CA ILE A 37 -15.39 -4.50 -1.04
C ILE A 37 -14.97 -3.97 0.33
N ASP A 38 -15.38 -4.62 1.41
CA ASP A 38 -15.04 -4.23 2.77
C ASP A 38 -13.54 -4.40 3.06
N ILE A 39 -12.93 -5.49 2.57
CA ILE A 39 -11.47 -5.68 2.68
C ILE A 39 -10.73 -4.52 2.00
N VAL A 40 -11.07 -4.20 0.74
CA VAL A 40 -10.46 -3.08 0.01
C VAL A 40 -10.63 -1.76 0.75
N LYS A 41 -11.82 -1.50 1.27
CA LYS A 41 -12.10 -0.28 2.05
C LYS A 41 -11.21 -0.20 3.29
N GLN A 42 -11.06 -1.28 4.03
CA GLN A 42 -10.19 -1.33 5.21
C GLN A 42 -8.71 -1.17 4.84
N VAL A 43 -8.24 -1.80 3.78
CA VAL A 43 -6.87 -1.62 3.27
C VAL A 43 -6.61 -0.16 2.91
N LYS A 44 -7.53 0.49 2.19
CA LYS A 44 -7.42 1.92 1.85
C LYS A 44 -7.37 2.79 3.10
N ASN A 45 -8.16 2.48 4.13
CA ASN A 45 -8.11 3.18 5.42
C ASN A 45 -6.75 3.05 6.10
N ILE A 46 -6.16 1.85 6.09
CA ILE A 46 -4.83 1.61 6.65
C ILE A 46 -3.78 2.46 5.92
N ILE A 47 -3.85 2.53 4.60
CA ILE A 47 -2.94 3.36 3.79
C ILE A 47 -3.09 4.84 4.13
N MET A 48 -4.32 5.36 4.18
CA MET A 48 -4.60 6.76 4.47
C MET A 48 -4.14 7.20 5.86
N HIS A 49 -4.15 6.29 6.84
CA HIS A 49 -3.71 6.56 8.20
C HIS A 49 -2.22 6.23 8.44
N SER A 50 -1.55 5.71 7.45
CA SER A 50 -0.10 5.48 7.51
C SER A 50 0.65 6.74 7.12
N GLY A 51 1.37 7.40 7.97
CA GLY A 51 2.16 8.59 7.61
C GLY A 51 3.24 8.37 6.52
N LYS A 52 3.42 7.13 6.06
CA LYS A 52 4.47 6.72 5.10
C LYS A 52 3.92 6.21 3.75
N LEU A 53 2.63 6.13 3.62
CA LEU A 53 1.95 5.66 2.41
C LEU A 53 0.83 6.64 2.05
N HIS A 54 0.48 6.69 0.76
CA HIS A 54 -0.72 7.40 0.31
C HIS A 54 -1.39 6.63 -0.83
N LEU A 55 -2.67 6.86 -1.04
CA LEU A 55 -3.36 6.28 -2.19
C LEU A 55 -2.86 6.94 -3.47
N ALA A 56 -2.42 6.12 -4.43
CA ALA A 56 -1.92 6.60 -5.72
C ALA A 56 -2.99 7.39 -6.47
N THR A 57 -2.57 8.47 -7.11
CA THR A 57 -3.37 9.30 -7.99
C THR A 57 -2.91 9.11 -9.45
N GLU A 58 -3.58 9.75 -10.39
CA GLU A 58 -3.18 9.74 -11.80
C GLU A 58 -1.81 10.41 -12.05
N ALA A 59 -1.38 11.26 -11.12
CA ALA A 59 -0.06 11.90 -11.18
C ALA A 59 1.10 10.94 -10.84
N ASP A 60 0.79 9.83 -10.14
CA ASP A 60 1.81 8.85 -9.74
C ASP A 60 2.07 7.87 -10.89
N SER A 61 3.24 7.99 -11.52
CA SER A 61 3.68 7.09 -12.60
C SER A 61 4.32 5.80 -12.09
N THR A 62 4.73 5.78 -10.83
CA THR A 62 5.27 4.61 -10.12
C THR A 62 4.50 4.41 -8.82
N TYR A 63 4.12 3.19 -8.51
CA TYR A 63 3.37 2.88 -7.30
C TYR A 63 3.45 1.38 -6.97
N ILE A 64 3.14 1.04 -5.73
CA ILE A 64 2.86 -0.34 -5.35
C ILE A 64 1.44 -0.65 -5.79
N LEU A 65 1.26 -1.68 -6.60
CA LEU A 65 -0.04 -2.19 -7.00
C LEU A 65 -0.43 -3.34 -6.07
N VAL A 66 -1.62 -3.27 -5.51
CA VAL A 66 -2.24 -4.35 -4.72
C VAL A 66 -3.52 -4.76 -5.42
N GLU A 67 -3.53 -5.96 -5.97
CA GLU A 67 -4.72 -6.56 -6.59
C GLU A 67 -5.33 -7.57 -5.63
N ILE A 68 -6.62 -7.39 -5.31
CA ILE A 68 -7.37 -8.30 -4.43
C ILE A 68 -8.48 -8.93 -5.25
N LYS A 69 -8.48 -10.26 -5.30
CA LYS A 69 -9.51 -11.08 -5.97
C LYS A 69 -10.17 -12.00 -4.96
N ASP A 70 -11.44 -12.24 -5.10
CA ASP A 70 -12.15 -13.19 -4.26
C ASP A 70 -12.84 -14.30 -5.07
N THR A 71 -13.05 -15.40 -4.39
CA THR A 71 -13.85 -16.54 -4.90
C THR A 71 -14.69 -17.08 -3.76
N LYS A 72 -15.99 -17.14 -3.96
CA LYS A 72 -16.91 -17.72 -2.99
C LYS A 72 -16.67 -19.23 -2.87
N ILE A 73 -16.34 -19.70 -1.68
CA ILE A 73 -16.15 -21.12 -1.39
C ILE A 73 -17.43 -21.74 -0.81
N ARG A 74 -18.07 -21.04 0.13
CA ARG A 74 -19.29 -21.46 0.82
C ARG A 74 -20.19 -20.26 1.10
N ALA A 75 -21.38 -20.49 1.61
CA ALA A 75 -22.36 -19.44 1.88
C ALA A 75 -21.84 -18.27 2.74
N LEU A 76 -20.92 -18.53 3.68
CA LEU A 76 -20.40 -17.55 4.63
C LEU A 76 -18.87 -17.36 4.57
N ALA A 77 -18.18 -18.02 3.65
CA ALA A 77 -16.74 -17.92 3.51
C ALA A 77 -16.33 -17.78 2.06
N SER A 78 -15.32 -16.94 1.83
CA SER A 78 -14.67 -16.77 0.54
C SER A 78 -13.17 -16.92 0.69
N ALA A 79 -12.53 -17.50 -0.31
CA ALA A 79 -11.09 -17.31 -0.47
C ALA A 79 -10.84 -15.96 -1.12
N PHE A 80 -9.79 -15.29 -0.71
CA PHE A 80 -9.28 -14.14 -1.43
C PHE A 80 -7.80 -14.34 -1.73
N ALA A 81 -7.35 -13.76 -2.81
CA ALA A 81 -5.94 -13.67 -3.18
C ALA A 81 -5.54 -12.21 -3.23
N ALA A 82 -4.43 -11.87 -2.60
CA ALA A 82 -3.80 -10.57 -2.74
C ALA A 82 -2.48 -10.73 -3.47
N ALA A 83 -2.30 -10.02 -4.58
CA ALA A 83 -1.07 -9.96 -5.33
C ALA A 83 -0.48 -8.56 -5.23
N TYR A 84 0.83 -8.49 -5.09
CA TYR A 84 1.58 -7.27 -4.90
C TYR A 84 2.59 -7.09 -6.03
N ALA A 85 2.61 -5.91 -6.61
CA ALA A 85 3.48 -5.60 -7.73
C ALA A 85 4.02 -4.18 -7.64
N LEU A 86 5.11 -3.91 -8.36
CA LEU A 86 5.58 -2.56 -8.64
C LEU A 86 5.17 -2.17 -10.06
N GLN A 87 4.46 -1.07 -10.18
CA GLN A 87 4.28 -0.40 -11.46
C GLN A 87 5.38 0.64 -11.61
N LEU A 88 6.22 0.45 -12.59
CA LEU A 88 7.32 1.36 -12.88
C LEU A 88 6.96 2.28 -14.05
N SER A 89 7.47 3.50 -14.02
CA SER A 89 7.31 4.47 -15.10
C SER A 89 7.88 3.94 -16.42
N GLY A 90 7.10 4.08 -17.48
CA GLY A 90 7.50 3.63 -18.83
C GLY A 90 7.34 2.13 -19.07
N THR A 91 6.83 1.36 -18.11
CA THR A 91 6.53 -0.07 -18.31
C THR A 91 5.04 -0.29 -18.57
N HIS A 92 4.71 -1.25 -19.43
CA HIS A 92 3.33 -1.60 -19.75
C HIS A 92 2.73 -2.64 -18.79
N ALA A 93 3.59 -3.39 -18.09
CA ALA A 93 3.17 -4.43 -17.17
C ALA A 93 3.79 -4.23 -15.79
N PRO A 94 3.04 -4.50 -14.71
CA PRO A 94 3.59 -4.45 -13.36
C PRO A 94 4.59 -5.58 -13.12
N PHE A 95 5.56 -5.32 -12.27
CA PHE A 95 6.52 -6.31 -11.80
C PHE A 95 6.01 -6.95 -10.50
N TYR A 96 5.58 -8.20 -10.57
CA TYR A 96 5.03 -8.91 -9.42
C TYR A 96 6.12 -9.28 -8.40
N LEU A 97 5.87 -8.97 -7.13
CA LEU A 97 6.78 -9.18 -6.03
C LEU A 97 6.36 -10.35 -5.14
N ASP A 98 5.08 -10.47 -4.83
CA ASP A 98 4.56 -11.43 -3.88
C ASP A 98 3.07 -11.66 -4.07
N GLN A 99 2.56 -12.74 -3.51
CA GLN A 99 1.14 -13.04 -3.44
C GLN A 99 0.83 -13.93 -2.24
N HIS A 100 -0.37 -13.82 -1.71
CA HIS A 100 -0.87 -14.77 -0.73
C HIS A 100 -2.37 -15.05 -0.94
N VAL A 101 -2.80 -16.20 -0.46
CA VAL A 101 -4.20 -16.62 -0.47
C VAL A 101 -4.62 -16.92 0.95
N ASP A 102 -5.80 -16.48 1.34
CA ASP A 102 -6.36 -16.75 2.65
C ASP A 102 -7.89 -16.91 2.56
N ILE A 103 -8.50 -17.41 3.63
CA ILE A 103 -9.94 -17.55 3.75
C ILE A 103 -10.45 -16.47 4.69
N CYS A 104 -11.53 -15.82 4.30
CA CYS A 104 -12.18 -14.77 5.08
C CYS A 104 -13.68 -15.02 5.16
N THR A 105 -14.25 -14.80 6.34
CA THR A 105 -15.70 -14.78 6.55
C THR A 105 -16.23 -13.35 6.45
N ALA A 106 -17.55 -13.21 6.42
CA ALA A 106 -18.20 -11.90 6.45
C ALA A 106 -18.16 -11.23 7.84
N ASP A 107 -17.56 -11.87 8.85
CA ASP A 107 -17.37 -11.29 10.18
C ASP A 107 -16.44 -10.08 10.11
N SER A 108 -16.83 -8.99 10.77
CA SER A 108 -16.07 -7.73 10.74
C SER A 108 -14.65 -7.85 11.30
N MET A 109 -14.45 -8.69 12.31
CA MET A 109 -13.12 -8.93 12.87
C MET A 109 -12.23 -9.69 11.92
N ASP A 110 -12.79 -10.63 11.17
CA ASP A 110 -12.05 -11.41 10.17
C ASP A 110 -11.66 -10.54 8.96
N ILE A 111 -12.54 -9.64 8.53
CA ILE A 111 -12.25 -8.64 7.50
C ILE A 111 -11.11 -7.70 7.94
N ILE A 112 -11.15 -7.23 9.18
CA ILE A 112 -10.08 -6.39 9.75
C ILE A 112 -8.76 -7.15 9.80
N ARG A 113 -8.78 -8.42 10.21
CA ARG A 113 -7.61 -9.29 10.21
C ARG A 113 -7.01 -9.42 8.81
N ALA A 114 -7.83 -9.73 7.82
CA ALA A 114 -7.39 -9.86 6.42
C ALA A 114 -6.78 -8.55 5.91
N ALA A 115 -7.44 -7.43 6.14
CA ALA A 115 -6.93 -6.11 5.74
C ALA A 115 -5.62 -5.75 6.47
N THR A 116 -5.48 -6.13 7.74
CA THR A 116 -4.26 -5.87 8.52
C THR A 116 -3.08 -6.65 7.97
N VAL A 117 -3.26 -7.90 7.58
CA VAL A 117 -2.21 -8.72 6.93
C VAL A 117 -1.77 -8.08 5.61
N ILE A 118 -2.72 -7.66 4.79
CA ILE A 118 -2.43 -6.97 3.52
C ILE A 118 -1.67 -5.65 3.80
N GLY A 119 -2.14 -4.86 4.75
CA GLY A 119 -1.49 -3.60 5.13
C GLY A 119 -0.07 -3.79 5.65
N TYR A 120 0.18 -4.84 6.42
CA TYR A 120 1.52 -5.20 6.86
C TYR A 120 2.44 -5.53 5.69
N GLN A 121 1.97 -6.34 4.74
CA GLN A 121 2.73 -6.68 3.55
C GLN A 121 3.06 -5.46 2.70
N ILE A 122 2.14 -4.52 2.55
CA ILE A 122 2.39 -3.25 1.85
C ILE A 122 3.53 -2.46 2.53
N LYS A 123 3.57 -2.43 3.86
CA LYS A 123 4.64 -1.75 4.61
C LYS A 123 6.00 -2.42 4.40
N VAL A 124 6.04 -3.74 4.32
CA VAL A 124 7.27 -4.48 3.97
C VAL A 124 7.73 -4.13 2.56
N LEU A 125 6.81 -4.10 1.60
CA LEU A 125 7.10 -3.78 0.20
C LEU A 125 7.47 -2.31 -0.04
N ARG A 126 7.14 -1.42 0.89
CA ARG A 126 7.63 -0.05 0.86
C ARG A 126 9.16 -0.01 0.82
N GLY A 127 9.84 -0.86 1.58
CA GLY A 127 11.30 -0.99 1.54
C GLY A 127 11.79 -1.38 0.14
N GLU A 128 11.16 -2.36 -0.49
CA GLU A 128 11.49 -2.77 -1.86
C GLU A 128 11.24 -1.65 -2.88
N TYR A 129 10.14 -0.91 -2.73
CA TYR A 129 9.86 0.25 -3.56
C TYR A 129 10.95 1.32 -3.46
N LEU A 130 11.35 1.70 -2.27
CA LEU A 130 12.40 2.69 -2.04
C LEU A 130 13.72 2.25 -2.65
N LYS A 131 14.07 0.97 -2.50
CA LYS A 131 15.28 0.40 -3.08
C LYS A 131 15.29 0.43 -4.60
N HIS A 132 14.21 0.04 -5.25
CA HIS A 132 14.16 -0.13 -6.70
C HIS A 132 13.79 1.14 -7.46
N VAL A 133 12.98 2.00 -6.88
CA VAL A 133 12.45 3.21 -7.53
C VAL A 133 13.22 4.45 -7.14
N MET A 134 13.53 4.59 -5.86
CA MET A 134 14.18 5.80 -5.32
C MET A 134 15.69 5.64 -5.18
N HIS A 135 16.24 4.44 -5.37
CA HIS A 135 17.65 4.10 -5.15
C HIS A 135 18.14 4.43 -3.74
N GLU A 136 17.23 4.44 -2.76
CA GLU A 136 17.58 4.65 -1.36
C GLU A 136 18.10 3.35 -0.73
N PRO A 137 19.18 3.40 0.08
CA PRO A 137 19.63 2.24 0.82
C PRO A 137 18.57 1.83 1.84
N ILE A 138 18.38 0.52 2.00
CA ILE A 138 17.51 -0.02 3.06
C ILE A 138 18.25 0.16 4.39
N GLU A 139 17.66 0.89 5.30
CA GLU A 139 18.11 0.92 6.69
C GLU A 139 17.67 -0.34 7.45
#